data_dc36e3ca9ed0129c9e4ec910a6f33680
#
_entry.id   dc36e3ca9ed0129c9e4ec910a6f33680
#
_cell.length_a   1.000
_cell.length_b   1.000
_cell.length_c   1.000
_cell.angle_alpha   90.00
_cell.angle_beta   90.00
_cell.angle_gamma   90.00
#
_symmetry.space_group_name_H-M   'P 1'
#
loop_
_entity.id
_entity.type
_entity.pdbx_description
1 polymer ?
#
loop_
_entity_poly.entity_id
_entity_poly.type
_entity_poly.pdbx_seq_one_letter_code
_entity_poly.pdbx_strand_id
1 'polypeptide(L)'
;MKQKIIDKINRLASQDEPFLFVINYHGDKAFIRQLSDINPEECLFDFEGRGNSSDEMKNNSEKIAEISWQIAPPLYEDYERSFGIVKNNIMAGNSYLTNLTCKVPVSCNLSLEDIFNQAKGKYKLLLRRKRNLNPFVCFSPETFIRIKNGRIYSYPMKGTLDASLPDAEKQLMEDRKEAAEHATIVDLIRNDLSRVAEDVRVDKYRYIDVLHTNKGDILQTSSEISGRLPEDYRQHLGEILDAQLPAGSITGAPKDKTMQIIQEAEGYDRGFYTGIMGIYDQGELNSAVMIRFVEEEASPSKTEKGKNSEVSRELYCKAGGGITSKSDCRKEYEEVIQKIYLPIQANPSSEY
;
A
#
# COMPACT_ATOMS: atom_id res chain seq x y z
N MET A 1 -7.60 -8.68 -13.55
CA MET A 1 -8.87 -8.39 -12.76
C MET A 1 -10.06 -9.19 -13.31
N LYS A 2 -11.16 -9.32 -12.53
CA LYS A 2 -12.42 -9.86 -13.08
C LYS A 2 -13.00 -8.90 -14.11
N GLN A 3 -13.50 -9.42 -15.24
CA GLN A 3 -14.02 -8.63 -16.36
C GLN A 3 -15.05 -7.58 -15.94
N LYS A 4 -15.99 -7.94 -15.07
CA LYS A 4 -16.99 -6.99 -14.54
C LYS A 4 -16.43 -5.75 -13.83
N ILE A 5 -15.21 -5.85 -13.25
CA ILE A 5 -14.51 -4.73 -12.61
C ILE A 5 -13.94 -3.83 -13.71
N ILE A 6 -13.29 -4.42 -14.70
CA ILE A 6 -12.75 -3.76 -15.89
C ILE A 6 -13.84 -2.99 -16.60
N ASP A 7 -14.94 -3.67 -16.97
CA ASP A 7 -16.07 -3.06 -17.69
C ASP A 7 -16.68 -1.88 -16.93
N LYS A 8 -16.77 -1.98 -15.59
CA LYS A 8 -17.30 -0.89 -14.77
C LYS A 8 -16.39 0.33 -14.77
N ILE A 9 -15.07 0.12 -14.67
CA ILE A 9 -14.08 1.20 -14.72
C ILE A 9 -14.10 1.88 -16.09
N ASN A 10 -14.08 1.09 -17.17
CA ASN A 10 -14.13 1.60 -18.53
C ASN A 10 -15.39 2.44 -18.79
N ARG A 11 -16.54 1.94 -18.37
CA ARG A 11 -17.80 2.67 -18.52
C ARG A 11 -17.75 4.03 -17.82
N LEU A 12 -17.34 4.07 -16.54
CA LEU A 12 -17.28 5.32 -15.78
C LEU A 12 -16.26 6.29 -16.36
N ALA A 13 -15.08 5.80 -16.73
CA ALA A 13 -14.02 6.64 -17.29
C ALA A 13 -14.37 7.17 -18.70
N SER A 14 -15.00 6.36 -19.56
CA SER A 14 -15.43 6.78 -20.89
C SER A 14 -16.56 7.84 -20.85
N GLN A 15 -17.36 7.83 -19.80
CA GLN A 15 -18.42 8.82 -19.56
C GLN A 15 -17.90 10.06 -18.79
N ASP A 16 -16.61 10.08 -18.48
CA ASP A 16 -15.94 11.10 -17.66
C ASP A 16 -16.59 11.33 -16.29
N GLU A 17 -17.20 10.25 -15.74
CA GLU A 17 -17.82 10.28 -14.43
C GLU A 17 -16.75 10.14 -13.34
N PRO A 18 -16.66 11.07 -12.38
CA PRO A 18 -15.70 10.98 -11.28
C PRO A 18 -16.02 9.80 -10.36
N PHE A 19 -15.02 8.95 -10.08
CA PHE A 19 -15.21 7.80 -9.19
C PHE A 19 -13.99 7.46 -8.33
N LEU A 20 -14.27 6.82 -7.19
CA LEU A 20 -13.30 6.14 -6.35
C LEU A 20 -13.33 4.64 -6.65
N PHE A 21 -12.16 4.03 -6.69
CA PHE A 21 -12.02 2.58 -6.73
C PHE A 21 -11.07 2.07 -5.64
N VAL A 22 -11.38 0.88 -5.12
CA VAL A 22 -10.54 0.10 -4.21
C VAL A 22 -10.58 -1.34 -4.70
N ILE A 23 -9.44 -1.89 -5.09
CA ILE A 23 -9.31 -3.21 -5.71
C ILE A 23 -8.34 -4.05 -4.88
N ASN A 24 -8.74 -5.28 -4.56
CA ASN A 24 -7.90 -6.18 -3.78
C ASN A 24 -6.71 -6.73 -4.59
N TYR A 25 -5.75 -7.36 -3.88
CA TYR A 25 -4.52 -7.90 -4.47
C TYR A 25 -4.75 -8.83 -5.67
N HIS A 26 -5.74 -9.70 -5.61
CA HIS A 26 -6.08 -10.63 -6.69
C HIS A 26 -6.91 -10.02 -7.82
N GLY A 27 -7.39 -8.78 -7.67
CA GLY A 27 -8.23 -8.14 -8.69
C GLY A 27 -9.61 -8.80 -8.86
N ASP A 28 -10.08 -9.55 -7.87
CA ASP A 28 -11.35 -10.27 -7.95
C ASP A 28 -12.48 -9.65 -7.11
N LYS A 29 -12.12 -8.76 -6.16
CA LYS A 29 -13.02 -7.97 -5.31
C LYS A 29 -12.72 -6.49 -5.48
N ALA A 30 -13.76 -5.68 -5.59
CA ALA A 30 -13.61 -4.23 -5.69
C ALA A 30 -14.77 -3.47 -5.06
N PHE A 31 -14.45 -2.30 -4.51
CA PHE A 31 -15.40 -1.24 -4.18
C PHE A 31 -15.21 -0.12 -5.21
N ILE A 32 -16.24 0.19 -5.99
CA ILE A 32 -16.21 1.24 -7.01
C ILE A 32 -17.49 2.06 -6.89
N ARG A 33 -17.37 3.38 -6.67
CA ARG A 33 -18.49 4.33 -6.52
C ARG A 33 -18.17 5.63 -7.23
N GLN A 34 -19.19 6.25 -7.84
CA GLN A 34 -19.11 7.65 -8.22
C GLN A 34 -18.84 8.50 -6.98
N LEU A 35 -18.06 9.57 -7.10
CA LEU A 35 -17.69 10.39 -5.94
C LEU A 35 -18.92 11.02 -5.26
N SER A 36 -19.95 11.37 -6.05
CA SER A 36 -21.25 11.87 -5.55
C SER A 36 -22.02 10.87 -4.70
N ASP A 37 -21.79 9.56 -4.91
CA ASP A 37 -22.56 8.47 -4.31
C ASP A 37 -21.84 7.82 -3.15
N ILE A 38 -20.69 8.36 -2.73
CA ILE A 38 -19.94 7.82 -1.59
C ILE A 38 -20.61 8.27 -0.29
N ASN A 39 -21.22 7.31 0.41
CA ASN A 39 -21.68 7.56 1.75
C ASN A 39 -20.49 7.52 2.75
N PRO A 40 -20.26 8.58 3.55
CA PRO A 40 -19.22 8.59 4.58
C PRO A 40 -19.33 7.44 5.60
N GLU A 41 -20.56 6.96 5.88
CA GLU A 41 -20.79 5.77 6.70
C GLU A 41 -20.25 4.47 6.09
N GLU A 42 -19.96 4.46 4.78
CA GLU A 42 -19.42 3.31 4.06
C GLU A 42 -17.92 3.43 3.81
N CYS A 43 -17.48 4.63 3.41
CA CYS A 43 -16.11 4.88 3.01
C CYS A 43 -15.70 6.31 3.29
N LEU A 44 -14.62 6.49 4.07
CA LEU A 44 -13.90 7.75 4.19
C LEU A 44 -12.61 7.68 3.40
N PHE A 45 -12.23 8.77 2.76
CA PHE A 45 -10.98 8.87 2.05
C PHE A 45 -10.41 10.29 2.10
N ASP A 46 -9.08 10.38 1.97
CA ASP A 46 -8.34 11.62 1.79
C ASP A 46 -7.08 11.32 0.96
N PHE A 47 -7.05 11.82 -0.27
CA PHE A 47 -5.96 11.62 -1.23
C PHE A 47 -5.32 12.96 -1.50
N GLU A 48 -4.20 13.24 -0.83
CA GLU A 48 -3.45 14.50 -0.96
C GLU A 48 -4.33 15.74 -0.69
N GLY A 49 -5.22 15.66 0.32
CA GLY A 49 -6.13 16.74 0.72
C GLY A 49 -7.47 16.72 -0.03
N ARG A 50 -7.66 15.85 -1.02
CA ARG A 50 -8.95 15.62 -1.65
C ARG A 50 -9.67 14.47 -0.95
N GLY A 51 -10.73 14.76 -0.22
CA GLY A 51 -11.45 13.76 0.56
C GLY A 51 -12.92 14.09 0.80
N ASN A 52 -13.60 13.22 1.56
CA ASN A 52 -15.00 13.36 1.96
C ASN A 52 -15.19 13.44 3.48
N SER A 53 -14.11 13.57 4.26
CA SER A 53 -14.21 13.82 5.70
C SER A 53 -14.51 15.28 5.98
N SER A 54 -15.54 15.58 6.79
CA SER A 54 -15.85 16.93 7.21
C SER A 54 -14.87 17.41 8.30
N ASP A 55 -14.68 18.72 8.41
CA ASP A 55 -13.85 19.29 9.49
C ASP A 55 -14.47 19.04 10.89
N GLU A 56 -15.79 18.87 10.97
CA GLU A 56 -16.48 18.45 12.18
C GLU A 56 -16.11 17.03 12.59
N MET A 57 -15.95 16.10 11.66
CA MET A 57 -15.48 14.73 11.94
C MET A 57 -14.04 14.72 12.46
N LYS A 58 -13.19 15.60 11.94
CA LYS A 58 -11.80 15.77 12.41
C LYS A 58 -11.72 16.36 13.80
N ASN A 59 -12.65 17.28 14.16
CA ASN A 59 -12.69 17.96 15.45
C ASN A 59 -13.38 17.13 16.54
N ASN A 60 -14.30 16.23 16.18
CA ASN A 60 -15.02 15.36 17.11
C ASN A 60 -14.24 14.09 17.50
N SER A 61 -13.10 13.80 16.87
CA SER A 61 -12.23 12.76 17.41
C SER A 61 -11.73 13.24 18.77
N GLU A 62 -12.28 12.67 19.86
CA GLU A 62 -11.75 12.90 21.20
C GLU A 62 -10.24 12.64 21.14
N LYS A 63 -9.45 13.65 21.54
CA LYS A 63 -8.00 13.48 21.66
C LYS A 63 -7.78 12.48 22.79
N ILE A 64 -7.65 11.21 22.45
CA ILE A 64 -7.31 10.19 23.41
C ILE A 64 -5.94 10.55 23.97
N ALA A 65 -5.88 10.78 25.29
CA ALA A 65 -4.72 11.32 25.96
C ALA A 65 -3.50 10.39 25.85
N GLU A 66 -3.73 9.08 25.75
CA GLU A 66 -2.67 8.09 25.61
C GLU A 66 -3.10 6.99 24.63
N ILE A 67 -2.33 6.82 23.55
CA ILE A 67 -2.56 5.79 22.56
C ILE A 67 -1.82 4.54 22.96
N SER A 68 -2.58 3.46 23.20
CA SER A 68 -2.02 2.12 23.40
C SER A 68 -1.93 1.42 22.04
N TRP A 69 -0.71 1.05 21.64
CA TRP A 69 -0.44 0.26 20.44
C TRP A 69 0.52 -0.86 20.79
N GLN A 70 0.03 -2.09 20.77
CA GLN A 70 0.83 -3.28 21.06
C GLN A 70 0.81 -4.21 19.86
N ILE A 71 1.93 -4.79 19.54
CA ILE A 71 2.12 -5.75 18.46
C ILE A 71 2.46 -7.12 19.03
N ALA A 72 1.94 -8.17 18.39
CA ALA A 72 2.32 -9.56 18.65
C ALA A 72 3.06 -10.11 17.41
N PRO A 73 4.37 -9.87 17.27
CA PRO A 73 5.12 -10.27 16.09
C PRO A 73 5.04 -11.79 15.87
N PRO A 74 5.09 -12.27 14.62
CA PRO A 74 5.22 -13.70 14.35
C PRO A 74 6.52 -14.23 14.97
N LEU A 75 6.54 -15.50 15.32
CA LEU A 75 7.78 -16.13 15.75
C LEU A 75 8.83 -16.01 14.64
N TYR A 76 10.07 -15.77 15.03
CA TYR A 76 11.17 -15.65 14.07
C TYR A 76 11.30 -16.91 13.19
N GLU A 77 11.14 -18.08 13.78
CA GLU A 77 11.20 -19.37 13.09
C GLU A 77 10.12 -19.53 12.01
N ASP A 78 8.94 -18.92 12.20
CA ASP A 78 7.88 -18.92 11.22
C ASP A 78 8.22 -18.00 10.04
N TYR A 79 8.77 -16.83 10.35
CA TYR A 79 9.26 -15.91 9.32
C TYR A 79 10.45 -16.50 8.55
N GLU A 80 11.41 -17.10 9.23
CA GLU A 80 12.59 -17.75 8.64
C GLU A 80 12.18 -18.85 7.66
N ARG A 81 11.14 -19.62 7.99
CA ARG A 81 10.59 -20.66 7.09
C ARG A 81 10.04 -20.06 5.82
N SER A 82 9.22 -19.01 5.93
CA SER A 82 8.66 -18.27 4.79
C SER A 82 9.76 -17.60 3.96
N PHE A 83 10.73 -16.97 4.62
CA PHE A 83 11.91 -16.38 3.98
C PHE A 83 12.72 -17.46 3.23
N GLY A 84 12.91 -18.64 3.81
CA GLY A 84 13.61 -19.76 3.19
C GLY A 84 12.97 -20.21 1.87
N ILE A 85 11.63 -20.30 1.82
CA ILE A 85 10.89 -20.62 0.58
C ILE A 85 11.19 -19.56 -0.51
N VAL A 86 11.08 -18.28 -0.16
CA VAL A 86 11.37 -17.18 -1.08
C VAL A 86 12.82 -17.19 -1.54
N LYS A 87 13.76 -17.33 -0.60
CA LYS A 87 15.19 -17.31 -0.87
C LYS A 87 15.62 -18.45 -1.80
N ASN A 88 15.12 -19.66 -1.55
CA ASN A 88 15.41 -20.83 -2.39
C ASN A 88 14.91 -20.61 -3.82
N ASN A 89 13.72 -20.05 -4.00
CA ASN A 89 13.19 -19.71 -5.33
C ASN A 89 14.01 -18.64 -6.05
N ILE A 90 14.49 -17.63 -5.33
CA ILE A 90 15.39 -16.60 -5.89
C ILE A 90 16.72 -17.22 -6.30
N MET A 91 17.32 -18.05 -5.46
CA MET A 91 18.59 -18.72 -5.77
C MET A 91 18.47 -19.72 -6.93
N ALA A 92 17.28 -20.29 -7.14
CA ALA A 92 16.97 -21.15 -8.29
C ALA A 92 16.65 -20.36 -9.57
N GLY A 93 16.63 -19.01 -9.52
CA GLY A 93 16.34 -18.16 -10.68
C GLY A 93 14.84 -18.05 -11.01
N ASN A 94 13.95 -18.52 -10.13
CA ASN A 94 12.50 -18.44 -10.32
C ASN A 94 11.94 -17.02 -10.11
N SER A 95 12.65 -16.18 -9.33
CA SER A 95 12.34 -14.77 -9.10
C SER A 95 13.62 -13.99 -8.85
N TYR A 96 13.62 -12.70 -9.10
CA TYR A 96 14.76 -11.79 -8.79
C TYR A 96 14.50 -10.97 -7.54
N LEU A 97 13.23 -10.66 -7.32
CA LEU A 97 12.72 -9.89 -6.21
C LEU A 97 11.35 -10.46 -5.82
N THR A 98 11.13 -10.72 -4.56
CA THR A 98 9.82 -11.15 -4.02
C THR A 98 9.50 -10.32 -2.79
N ASN A 99 8.35 -9.66 -2.79
CA ASN A 99 7.86 -8.96 -1.61
C ASN A 99 7.22 -9.99 -0.66
N LEU A 100 7.89 -10.29 0.45
CA LEU A 100 7.39 -11.19 1.51
C LEU A 100 6.70 -10.38 2.59
N THR A 101 5.48 -10.78 2.97
CA THR A 101 4.67 -10.04 3.94
C THR A 101 4.20 -10.91 5.11
N CYS A 102 3.87 -10.24 6.22
CA CYS A 102 3.32 -10.87 7.42
C CYS A 102 2.00 -10.22 7.80
N LYS A 103 1.11 -11.04 8.34
CA LYS A 103 -0.11 -10.61 9.02
C LYS A 103 0.15 -10.70 10.53
N VAL A 104 0.13 -9.55 11.21
CA VAL A 104 0.54 -9.42 12.60
C VAL A 104 -0.63 -8.98 13.46
N PRO A 105 -1.03 -9.74 14.48
CA PRO A 105 -2.03 -9.31 15.44
C PRO A 105 -1.57 -8.06 16.18
N VAL A 106 -2.48 -7.12 16.36
CA VAL A 106 -2.21 -5.88 17.10
C VAL A 106 -3.37 -5.60 18.05
N SER A 107 -3.08 -4.92 19.15
CA SER A 107 -4.11 -4.36 20.02
C SER A 107 -3.98 -2.84 20.07
N CYS A 108 -5.12 -2.15 20.04
CA CYS A 108 -5.18 -0.71 20.04
C CYS A 108 -6.46 -0.27 20.77
N ASN A 109 -6.37 0.83 21.52
CA ASN A 109 -7.54 1.47 22.15
C ASN A 109 -8.30 2.42 21.21
N LEU A 110 -7.84 2.58 19.96
CA LEU A 110 -8.49 3.37 18.94
C LEU A 110 -9.38 2.50 18.05
N SER A 111 -10.53 3.03 17.62
CA SER A 111 -11.31 2.46 16.52
C SER A 111 -10.57 2.70 15.17
N LEU A 112 -10.97 1.98 14.11
CA LEU A 112 -10.44 2.24 12.76
C LEU A 112 -10.74 3.68 12.30
N GLU A 113 -11.84 4.27 12.75
CA GLU A 113 -12.21 5.66 12.46
C GLU A 113 -11.30 6.65 13.19
N ASP A 114 -11.01 6.41 14.46
CA ASP A 114 -10.06 7.23 15.22
C ASP A 114 -8.67 7.18 14.59
N ILE A 115 -8.24 5.99 14.16
CA ILE A 115 -6.98 5.82 13.42
C ILE A 115 -7.02 6.62 12.12
N PHE A 116 -8.11 6.55 11.32
CA PHE A 116 -8.23 7.32 10.07
C PHE A 116 -8.15 8.83 10.32
N ASN A 117 -8.83 9.33 11.35
CA ASN A 117 -8.87 10.76 11.64
C ASN A 117 -7.54 11.31 12.15
N GLN A 118 -6.83 10.53 12.98
CA GLN A 118 -5.58 10.97 13.62
C GLN A 118 -4.32 10.66 12.81
N ALA A 119 -4.35 9.58 11.99
CA ALA A 119 -3.21 9.19 11.18
C ALA A 119 -2.92 10.19 10.06
N LYS A 120 -1.63 10.45 9.84
CA LYS A 120 -1.14 11.20 8.69
C LYS A 120 -0.76 10.25 7.57
N GLY A 121 -1.05 10.62 6.34
CA GLY A 121 -0.71 9.83 5.17
C GLY A 121 -1.05 10.59 3.89
N LYS A 122 -0.28 10.33 2.85
CA LYS A 122 -0.50 10.92 1.52
C LYS A 122 -1.82 10.45 0.91
N TYR A 123 -2.13 9.16 1.11
CA TYR A 123 -3.36 8.52 0.67
C TYR A 123 -3.98 7.79 1.84
N LYS A 124 -5.14 8.22 2.30
CA LYS A 124 -5.87 7.62 3.41
C LYS A 124 -7.20 7.08 2.94
N LEU A 125 -7.57 5.91 3.43
CA LEU A 125 -8.84 5.28 3.17
C LEU A 125 -9.31 4.50 4.41
N LEU A 126 -10.55 4.67 4.80
CA LEU A 126 -11.29 3.79 5.70
C LEU A 126 -12.43 3.17 4.91
N LEU A 127 -12.44 1.84 4.77
CA LEU A 127 -13.57 1.09 4.24
C LEU A 127 -14.25 0.35 5.38
N ARG A 128 -15.51 0.70 5.65
CA ARG A 128 -16.28 0.10 6.72
C ARG A 128 -16.88 -1.24 6.27
N ARG A 129 -17.40 -1.99 7.22
CA ARG A 129 -17.89 -3.34 7.00
C ARG A 129 -19.02 -3.39 5.96
N LYS A 130 -18.83 -4.22 4.92
CA LYS A 130 -19.90 -4.70 4.03
C LYS A 130 -19.99 -6.21 4.07
N ARG A 131 -21.14 -6.78 3.60
CA ARG A 131 -21.26 -8.22 3.43
C ARG A 131 -20.03 -8.80 2.75
N ASN A 132 -19.30 -9.70 3.43
CA ASN A 132 -18.09 -10.39 2.96
C ASN A 132 -16.82 -9.52 2.79
N LEU A 133 -16.78 -8.32 3.39
CA LEU A 133 -15.54 -7.52 3.47
C LEU A 133 -15.28 -7.19 4.94
N ASN A 134 -14.05 -7.42 5.37
CA ASN A 134 -13.57 -6.93 6.64
C ASN A 134 -13.35 -5.41 6.55
N PRO A 135 -13.68 -4.64 7.58
CA PRO A 135 -13.35 -3.23 7.60
C PRO A 135 -11.84 -3.04 7.77
N PHE A 136 -11.31 -2.01 7.14
CA PHE A 136 -9.89 -1.68 7.23
C PHE A 136 -9.63 -0.19 7.08
N VAL A 137 -8.49 0.24 7.61
CA VAL A 137 -7.91 1.56 7.38
C VAL A 137 -6.54 1.42 6.72
N CYS A 138 -6.25 2.32 5.77
CA CYS A 138 -5.00 2.36 5.04
C CYS A 138 -4.49 3.81 4.96
N PHE A 139 -3.18 4.02 5.12
CA PHE A 139 -2.52 5.33 5.06
C PHE A 139 -1.21 5.26 4.27
N SER A 140 -1.36 4.98 2.99
CA SER A 140 -0.22 4.73 2.10
C SER A 140 0.57 5.99 1.76
N PRO A 141 1.91 5.93 1.78
CA PRO A 141 2.78 6.95 1.19
C PRO A 141 3.01 6.74 -0.31
N GLU A 142 2.74 5.53 -0.83
CA GLU A 142 3.20 5.08 -2.14
C GLU A 142 2.17 5.30 -3.23
N THR A 143 2.51 6.14 -4.21
CA THR A 143 1.75 6.29 -5.45
C THR A 143 1.87 5.01 -6.28
N PHE A 144 0.74 4.47 -6.75
CA PHE A 144 0.72 3.36 -7.70
C PHE A 144 1.01 3.88 -9.11
N ILE A 145 0.04 4.53 -9.74
CA ILE A 145 0.19 5.25 -11.00
C ILE A 145 -0.62 6.55 -10.96
N ARG A 146 -0.18 7.52 -11.76
CA ARG A 146 -0.95 8.72 -12.08
C ARG A 146 -1.18 8.80 -13.57
N ILE A 147 -2.33 9.32 -13.97
CA ILE A 147 -2.59 9.72 -15.36
C ILE A 147 -2.90 11.19 -15.35
N LYS A 148 -2.20 11.93 -16.19
CA LYS A 148 -2.40 13.36 -16.37
C LYS A 148 -2.08 13.76 -17.79
N ASN A 149 -2.97 14.53 -18.44
CA ASN A 149 -2.80 15.01 -19.80
C ASN A 149 -2.44 13.89 -20.81
N GLY A 150 -3.10 12.72 -20.72
CA GLY A 150 -2.84 11.57 -21.59
C GLY A 150 -1.51 10.85 -21.38
N ARG A 151 -0.80 11.15 -20.30
CA ARG A 151 0.42 10.45 -19.89
C ARG A 151 0.21 9.71 -18.60
N ILE A 152 0.78 8.48 -18.53
CA ILE A 152 0.86 7.66 -17.32
C ILE A 152 2.22 7.90 -16.65
N TYR A 153 2.21 7.96 -15.31
CA TYR A 153 3.40 8.19 -14.48
C TYR A 153 3.47 7.15 -13.37
N SER A 154 4.68 6.78 -13.02
CA SER A 154 4.97 6.04 -11.79
C SER A 154 6.21 6.61 -11.10
N TYR A 155 6.25 6.47 -9.77
CA TYR A 155 7.27 7.08 -8.92
C TYR A 155 7.91 6.01 -8.02
N PRO A 156 8.71 5.08 -8.56
CA PRO A 156 9.38 4.08 -7.74
C PRO A 156 10.31 4.74 -6.73
N MET A 157 10.21 4.27 -5.48
CA MET A 157 10.97 4.77 -4.34
C MET A 157 11.77 3.63 -3.71
N LYS A 158 13.03 3.89 -3.36
CA LYS A 158 13.90 2.95 -2.66
C LYS A 158 14.96 3.69 -1.86
N GLY A 159 15.34 3.08 -0.73
CA GLY A 159 16.35 3.65 0.15
C GLY A 159 15.80 4.84 0.95
N THR A 160 16.01 4.78 2.24
CA THR A 160 15.67 5.89 3.15
C THR A 160 16.83 6.09 4.11
N LEU A 161 17.07 7.36 4.47
CA LEU A 161 18.09 7.72 5.44
C LEU A 161 17.59 8.91 6.27
N ASP A 162 17.97 8.93 7.55
CA ASP A 162 17.69 10.07 8.43
C ASP A 162 18.39 11.32 7.90
N ALA A 163 17.63 12.38 7.64
CA ALA A 163 18.15 13.63 7.08
C ALA A 163 19.09 14.38 8.06
N SER A 164 19.03 14.06 9.35
CA SER A 164 19.90 14.69 10.37
C SER A 164 21.34 14.14 10.36
N LEU A 165 21.59 13.04 9.68
CA LEU A 165 22.94 12.46 9.60
C LEU A 165 23.88 13.33 8.79
N PRO A 166 25.17 13.41 9.16
CA PRO A 166 26.16 14.13 8.37
C PRO A 166 26.22 13.61 6.94
N ASP A 167 26.20 14.49 5.95
CA ASP A 167 26.27 14.16 4.52
C ASP A 167 25.21 13.12 4.07
N ALA A 168 24.02 13.12 4.69
CA ALA A 168 22.97 12.12 4.47
C ALA A 168 22.62 11.92 2.98
N GLU A 169 22.46 12.99 2.22
CA GLU A 169 22.19 12.91 0.78
C GLU A 169 23.31 12.18 0.03
N LYS A 170 24.58 12.51 0.33
CA LYS A 170 25.73 11.89 -0.30
C LYS A 170 25.79 10.40 0.07
N GLN A 171 25.64 10.06 1.34
CA GLN A 171 25.60 8.67 1.79
C GLN A 171 24.53 7.86 1.06
N LEU A 172 23.30 8.39 0.96
CA LEU A 172 22.19 7.72 0.28
C LEU A 172 22.44 7.56 -1.22
N MET A 173 23.00 8.58 -1.87
CA MET A 173 23.29 8.53 -3.32
C MET A 173 24.49 7.64 -3.67
N GLU A 174 25.48 7.49 -2.79
CA GLU A 174 26.68 6.66 -3.00
C GLU A 174 26.47 5.20 -2.56
N ASP A 175 25.36 4.87 -1.87
CA ASP A 175 25.07 3.48 -1.49
C ASP A 175 24.83 2.60 -2.72
N ARG A 176 25.77 1.69 -2.97
CA ARG A 176 25.76 0.79 -4.14
C ARG A 176 24.68 -0.27 -4.07
N LYS A 177 24.33 -0.72 -2.86
CA LYS A 177 23.25 -1.71 -2.69
C LYS A 177 21.91 -1.07 -3.02
N GLU A 178 21.61 0.07 -2.39
CA GLU A 178 20.38 0.82 -2.66
C GLU A 178 20.29 1.26 -4.12
N ALA A 179 21.40 1.66 -4.74
CA ALA A 179 21.45 2.00 -6.16
C ALA A 179 21.09 0.82 -7.08
N ALA A 180 21.59 -0.38 -6.79
CA ALA A 180 21.29 -1.58 -7.57
C ALA A 180 19.83 -2.04 -7.39
N GLU A 181 19.29 -1.96 -6.17
CA GLU A 181 17.89 -2.27 -5.90
C GLU A 181 16.96 -1.25 -6.57
N HIS A 182 17.30 0.03 -6.52
CA HIS A 182 16.56 1.09 -7.18
C HIS A 182 16.55 0.93 -8.71
N ALA A 183 17.68 0.58 -9.31
CA ALA A 183 17.76 0.29 -10.75
C ALA A 183 16.84 -0.88 -11.15
N THR A 184 16.79 -1.93 -10.32
CA THR A 184 15.94 -3.08 -10.57
C THR A 184 14.45 -2.72 -10.54
N ILE A 185 14.01 -1.92 -9.56
CA ILE A 185 12.60 -1.52 -9.47
C ILE A 185 12.22 -0.53 -10.58
N VAL A 186 13.12 0.37 -10.96
CA VAL A 186 12.91 1.30 -12.08
C VAL A 186 12.73 0.52 -13.39
N ASP A 187 13.58 -0.47 -13.66
CA ASP A 187 13.45 -1.29 -14.88
C ASP A 187 12.17 -2.13 -14.88
N LEU A 188 11.80 -2.70 -13.74
CA LEU A 188 10.53 -3.41 -13.58
C LEU A 188 9.33 -2.52 -13.91
N ILE A 189 9.26 -1.33 -13.31
CA ILE A 189 8.15 -0.39 -13.52
C ILE A 189 8.14 0.15 -14.95
N ARG A 190 9.31 0.44 -15.55
CA ARG A 190 9.41 0.85 -16.94
C ARG A 190 8.85 -0.22 -17.87
N ASN A 191 9.18 -1.49 -17.62
CA ASN A 191 8.64 -2.61 -18.38
C ASN A 191 7.13 -2.77 -18.20
N ASP A 192 6.60 -2.61 -16.97
CA ASP A 192 5.17 -2.63 -16.71
C ASP A 192 4.43 -1.53 -17.49
N LEU A 193 4.90 -0.29 -17.44
CA LEU A 193 4.30 0.82 -18.19
C LEU A 193 4.35 0.62 -19.70
N SER A 194 5.40 -0.01 -20.23
CA SER A 194 5.56 -0.31 -21.67
C SER A 194 4.49 -1.27 -22.23
N ARG A 195 3.75 -1.94 -21.36
CA ARG A 195 2.63 -2.80 -21.77
C ARG A 195 1.37 -2.02 -22.18
N VAL A 196 1.26 -0.76 -21.75
CA VAL A 196 0.07 0.07 -21.92
C VAL A 196 0.34 1.45 -22.50
N ALA A 197 1.60 1.84 -22.63
CA ALA A 197 2.01 3.17 -23.07
C ALA A 197 3.18 3.11 -24.05
N GLU A 198 3.25 4.11 -24.91
CA GLU A 198 4.37 4.36 -25.84
C GLU A 198 5.33 5.41 -25.25
N ASP A 199 6.52 5.52 -25.83
CA ASP A 199 7.54 6.50 -25.42
C ASP A 199 7.85 6.47 -23.92
N VAL A 200 7.91 5.25 -23.36
CA VAL A 200 8.19 5.08 -21.94
C VAL A 200 9.65 5.42 -21.65
N ARG A 201 9.83 6.36 -20.73
CA ARG A 201 11.16 6.88 -20.36
C ARG A 201 11.26 7.20 -18.88
N VAL A 202 12.47 7.24 -18.39
CA VAL A 202 12.81 7.75 -17.06
C VAL A 202 13.05 9.25 -17.18
N ASP A 203 12.09 10.06 -16.72
CA ASP A 203 12.20 11.52 -16.81
C ASP A 203 13.19 12.07 -15.78
N LYS A 204 13.20 11.47 -14.56
CA LYS A 204 14.17 11.77 -13.50
C LYS A 204 14.61 10.47 -12.85
N TYR A 205 15.93 10.30 -12.71
CA TYR A 205 16.50 9.11 -12.11
C TYR A 205 17.20 9.42 -10.79
N ARG A 206 16.83 8.68 -9.73
CA ARG A 206 17.42 8.75 -8.38
C ARG A 206 17.59 10.18 -7.87
N TYR A 207 16.53 10.94 -7.82
CA TYR A 207 16.51 12.22 -7.11
C TYR A 207 16.14 12.03 -5.63
N ILE A 208 16.52 13.00 -4.80
CA ILE A 208 16.19 12.98 -3.37
C ILE A 208 14.83 13.63 -3.15
N ASP A 209 13.95 12.89 -2.47
CA ASP A 209 12.73 13.40 -1.86
C ASP A 209 12.92 13.54 -0.35
N VAL A 210 12.45 14.63 0.23
CA VAL A 210 12.42 14.85 1.69
C VAL A 210 11.04 14.52 2.22
N LEU A 211 10.96 13.53 3.09
CA LEU A 211 9.73 13.14 3.77
C LEU A 211 9.73 13.73 5.19
N HIS A 212 8.83 14.66 5.44
CA HIS A 212 8.66 15.22 6.78
C HIS A 212 7.86 14.27 7.67
N THR A 213 8.47 13.76 8.73
CA THR A 213 7.84 12.85 9.68
C THR A 213 7.79 13.46 11.08
N ASN A 214 6.99 12.87 11.97
CA ASN A 214 6.93 13.28 13.37
C ASN A 214 8.21 12.96 14.17
N LYS A 215 9.12 12.16 13.63
CA LYS A 215 10.41 11.79 14.23
C LYS A 215 11.60 12.53 13.60
N GLY A 216 11.32 13.44 12.66
CA GLY A 216 12.34 14.16 11.88
C GLY A 216 12.17 13.92 10.39
N ASP A 217 13.01 14.56 9.60
CA ASP A 217 13.01 14.44 8.16
C ASP A 217 13.76 13.18 7.71
N ILE A 218 13.20 12.49 6.72
CA ILE A 218 13.80 11.31 6.09
C ILE A 218 14.06 11.64 4.63
N LEU A 219 15.29 11.39 4.18
CA LEU A 219 15.64 11.41 2.76
C LEU A 219 15.23 10.09 2.13
N GLN A 220 14.68 10.15 0.93
CA GLN A 220 14.33 8.97 0.14
C GLN A 220 14.77 9.16 -1.30
N THR A 221 15.31 8.12 -1.95
CA THR A 221 15.55 8.17 -3.39
C THR A 221 14.30 7.79 -4.16
N SER A 222 13.95 8.62 -5.14
CA SER A 222 12.81 8.43 -6.04
C SER A 222 13.25 8.53 -7.50
N SER A 223 12.47 7.94 -8.40
CA SER A 223 12.58 8.18 -9.84
C SER A 223 11.21 8.51 -10.40
N GLU A 224 11.16 9.24 -11.52
CA GLU A 224 9.94 9.52 -12.26
C GLU A 224 10.01 8.85 -13.61
N ILE A 225 9.03 7.99 -13.88
CA ILE A 225 8.90 7.26 -15.15
C ILE A 225 7.59 7.68 -15.77
N SER A 226 7.59 8.00 -17.05
CA SER A 226 6.35 8.33 -17.77
C SER A 226 6.27 7.65 -19.13
N GLY A 227 5.04 7.52 -19.62
CA GLY A 227 4.74 7.05 -20.97
C GLY A 227 3.50 7.75 -21.53
N ARG A 228 3.33 7.75 -22.85
CA ARG A 228 2.17 8.30 -23.53
C ARG A 228 1.11 7.22 -23.70
N LEU A 229 -0.10 7.48 -23.20
CA LEU A 229 -1.25 6.59 -23.39
C LEU A 229 -1.87 6.79 -24.78
N PRO A 230 -2.56 5.77 -25.34
CA PRO A 230 -3.42 5.94 -26.50
C PRO A 230 -4.49 7.02 -26.27
N GLU A 231 -4.97 7.67 -27.33
CA GLU A 231 -5.98 8.73 -27.22
C GLU A 231 -7.30 8.26 -26.61
N ASP A 232 -7.64 7.00 -26.82
CA ASP A 232 -8.84 6.33 -26.32
C ASP A 232 -8.67 5.68 -24.94
N TYR A 233 -7.58 5.99 -24.20
CA TYR A 233 -7.25 5.36 -22.91
C TYR A 233 -8.39 5.39 -21.89
N ARG A 234 -9.30 6.36 -21.96
CA ARG A 234 -10.46 6.43 -21.06
C ARG A 234 -11.41 5.26 -21.24
N GLN A 235 -11.52 4.74 -22.48
CA GLN A 235 -12.36 3.58 -22.80
C GLN A 235 -11.72 2.27 -22.34
N HIS A 236 -10.40 2.28 -22.05
CA HIS A 236 -9.57 1.14 -21.70
C HIS A 236 -8.87 1.29 -20.35
N LEU A 237 -9.37 2.18 -19.47
CA LEU A 237 -8.73 2.44 -18.18
C LEU A 237 -8.69 1.19 -17.28
N GLY A 238 -9.69 0.32 -17.38
CA GLY A 238 -9.75 -0.94 -16.66
C GLY A 238 -8.66 -1.91 -17.09
N GLU A 239 -8.42 -2.05 -18.38
CA GLU A 239 -7.33 -2.88 -18.95
C GLU A 239 -5.96 -2.30 -18.60
N ILE A 240 -5.83 -0.96 -18.63
CA ILE A 240 -4.60 -0.28 -18.22
C ILE A 240 -4.27 -0.64 -16.77
N LEU A 241 -5.24 -0.52 -15.86
CA LEU A 241 -5.05 -0.89 -14.46
C LEU A 241 -4.75 -2.38 -14.30
N ASP A 242 -5.46 -3.26 -15.03
CA ASP A 242 -5.25 -4.71 -14.98
C ASP A 242 -3.84 -5.11 -15.42
N ALA A 243 -3.34 -4.50 -16.50
CA ALA A 243 -2.01 -4.76 -17.01
C ALA A 243 -0.88 -4.39 -16.03
N GLN A 244 -1.15 -3.44 -15.10
CA GLN A 244 -0.20 -3.03 -14.06
C GLN A 244 -0.30 -3.90 -12.80
N LEU A 245 -1.38 -4.69 -12.63
CA LEU A 245 -1.61 -5.51 -11.43
C LEU A 245 -0.97 -6.90 -11.51
N PRO A 246 -0.63 -7.47 -10.34
CA PRO A 246 -0.41 -6.74 -9.10
C PRO A 246 0.77 -5.77 -9.23
N ALA A 247 0.80 -4.71 -8.42
CA ALA A 247 1.86 -3.70 -8.50
C ALA A 247 3.24 -4.34 -8.29
N GLY A 248 4.19 -4.01 -9.17
CA GLY A 248 5.52 -4.62 -9.16
C GLY A 248 6.30 -4.39 -7.87
N SER A 249 6.15 -3.20 -7.28
CA SER A 249 6.84 -2.80 -6.03
C SER A 249 6.47 -3.68 -4.82
N ILE A 250 5.25 -4.23 -4.80
CA ILE A 250 4.74 -5.05 -3.68
C ILE A 250 4.56 -6.53 -4.06
N THR A 251 4.99 -6.93 -5.23
CA THR A 251 4.96 -8.32 -5.69
C THR A 251 6.36 -8.80 -5.97
N GLY A 252 7.01 -8.27 -6.99
CA GLY A 252 8.32 -8.64 -7.48
C GLY A 252 8.30 -9.05 -8.95
N ALA A 253 9.34 -9.74 -9.40
CA ALA A 253 9.55 -10.09 -10.79
C ALA A 253 10.22 -11.46 -10.98
N PRO A 254 9.79 -12.27 -11.99
CA PRO A 254 8.62 -12.08 -12.85
C PRO A 254 7.29 -12.26 -12.10
N LYS A 255 6.24 -11.47 -12.42
CA LYS A 255 5.01 -11.39 -11.63
C LYS A 255 4.32 -12.73 -11.39
N ASP A 256 4.02 -13.48 -12.44
CA ASP A 256 3.25 -14.74 -12.36
C ASP A 256 3.93 -15.77 -11.45
N LYS A 257 5.24 -15.96 -11.62
CA LYS A 257 6.00 -16.90 -10.79
C LYS A 257 6.14 -16.41 -9.37
N THR A 258 6.36 -15.12 -9.19
CA THR A 258 6.49 -14.51 -7.87
C THR A 258 5.17 -14.58 -7.08
N MET A 259 4.01 -14.42 -7.71
CA MET A 259 2.71 -14.63 -7.05
C MET A 259 2.54 -16.05 -6.50
N GLN A 260 2.99 -17.07 -7.24
CA GLN A 260 2.97 -18.46 -6.76
C GLN A 260 3.88 -18.66 -5.53
N ILE A 261 5.08 -18.07 -5.56
CA ILE A 261 6.03 -18.11 -4.45
C ILE A 261 5.44 -17.42 -3.21
N ILE A 262 4.82 -16.26 -3.38
CA ILE A 262 4.15 -15.51 -2.31
C ILE A 262 3.04 -16.36 -1.67
N GLN A 263 2.19 -16.98 -2.48
CA GLN A 263 1.10 -17.82 -2.00
C GLN A 263 1.61 -19.03 -1.18
N GLU A 264 2.72 -19.63 -1.59
CA GLU A 264 3.36 -20.73 -0.86
C GLU A 264 4.00 -20.26 0.45
N ALA A 265 4.66 -19.10 0.43
CA ALA A 265 5.45 -18.61 1.55
C ALA A 265 4.63 -17.96 2.66
N GLU A 266 3.57 -17.21 2.33
CA GLU A 266 2.86 -16.37 3.30
C GLU A 266 1.77 -17.13 4.09
N GLY A 267 1.14 -18.13 3.51
CA GLY A 267 0.11 -18.95 4.16
C GLY A 267 -1.18 -18.21 4.53
N TYR A 268 -1.42 -16.98 4.02
CA TYR A 268 -2.63 -16.19 4.23
C TYR A 268 -3.04 -15.42 2.97
N ASP A 269 -4.31 -15.00 2.89
CA ASP A 269 -4.81 -14.13 1.82
C ASP A 269 -4.51 -12.65 2.18
N ARG A 270 -3.79 -11.97 1.31
CA ARG A 270 -3.51 -10.53 1.47
C ARG A 270 -4.80 -9.69 1.48
N GLY A 271 -5.85 -10.15 0.80
CA GLY A 271 -7.10 -9.42 0.70
C GLY A 271 -6.94 -8.07 0.01
N PHE A 272 -7.32 -6.98 0.67
CA PHE A 272 -7.12 -5.62 0.16
C PHE A 272 -5.71 -5.07 0.43
N TYR A 273 -4.98 -5.61 1.38
CA TYR A 273 -3.59 -5.25 1.57
C TYR A 273 -2.78 -5.54 0.31
N THR A 274 -1.91 -4.62 -0.09
CA THR A 274 -1.16 -4.65 -1.37
C THR A 274 -2.03 -4.64 -2.64
N GLY A 275 -3.33 -4.39 -2.51
CA GLY A 275 -4.16 -3.97 -3.63
C GLY A 275 -3.97 -2.49 -3.95
N ILE A 276 -4.87 -1.93 -4.74
CA ILE A 276 -4.82 -0.53 -5.17
C ILE A 276 -6.09 0.24 -4.82
N MET A 277 -5.92 1.54 -4.58
CA MET A 277 -7.01 2.49 -4.41
C MET A 277 -6.74 3.74 -5.25
N GLY A 278 -7.77 4.40 -5.75
CA GLY A 278 -7.58 5.58 -6.56
C GLY A 278 -8.84 6.37 -6.82
N ILE A 279 -8.64 7.61 -7.28
CA ILE A 279 -9.68 8.52 -7.77
C ILE A 279 -9.41 8.80 -9.23
N TYR A 280 -10.43 8.65 -10.04
CA TYR A 280 -10.49 9.15 -11.42
C TYR A 280 -11.41 10.35 -11.49
N ASP A 281 -10.98 11.41 -12.15
CA ASP A 281 -11.75 12.61 -12.36
C ASP A 281 -11.22 13.40 -13.57
N GLN A 282 -12.10 13.81 -14.47
CA GLN A 282 -11.81 14.64 -15.65
C GLN A 282 -10.61 14.14 -16.49
N GLY A 283 -10.52 12.82 -16.69
CA GLY A 283 -9.43 12.20 -17.43
C GLY A 283 -8.11 12.07 -16.65
N GLU A 284 -8.07 12.50 -15.41
CA GLU A 284 -6.90 12.32 -14.53
C GLU A 284 -7.13 11.16 -13.56
N LEU A 285 -6.06 10.42 -13.26
CA LEU A 285 -6.03 9.34 -12.27
C LEU A 285 -4.99 9.65 -11.22
N ASN A 286 -5.39 9.56 -9.95
CA ASN A 286 -4.48 9.56 -8.82
C ASN A 286 -4.71 8.29 -7.99
N SER A 287 -3.71 7.44 -7.89
CA SER A 287 -3.86 6.13 -7.23
C SER A 287 -2.66 5.74 -6.39
N ALA A 288 -2.90 4.86 -5.43
CA ALA A 288 -1.93 4.37 -4.46
C ALA A 288 -1.98 2.86 -4.30
N VAL A 289 -0.86 2.27 -3.92
CA VAL A 289 -0.79 0.89 -3.41
C VAL A 289 -1.26 0.88 -1.97
N MET A 290 -2.09 -0.08 -1.57
CA MET A 290 -2.58 -0.17 -0.18
C MET A 290 -1.56 -0.84 0.72
N ILE A 291 -0.69 -0.04 1.31
CA ILE A 291 0.25 -0.42 2.37
C ILE A 291 0.02 0.46 3.61
N ARG A 292 0.67 0.17 4.74
CA ARG A 292 0.34 0.75 6.05
C ARG A 292 -1.13 0.50 6.37
N PHE A 293 -1.44 -0.75 6.61
CA PHE A 293 -2.79 -1.29 6.53
C PHE A 293 -3.16 -1.98 7.84
N VAL A 294 -4.31 -1.59 8.41
CA VAL A 294 -4.88 -2.20 9.61
C VAL A 294 -6.28 -2.71 9.28
N GLU A 295 -6.51 -3.99 9.48
CA GLU A 295 -7.77 -4.69 9.19
C GLU A 295 -8.39 -5.25 10.48
N GLU A 296 -9.70 -5.19 10.57
CA GLU A 296 -10.47 -5.79 11.65
C GLU A 296 -11.14 -7.08 11.16
N GLU A 297 -10.83 -8.19 11.77
CA GLU A 297 -11.45 -9.47 11.46
C GLU A 297 -12.39 -9.93 12.59
N ALA A 298 -13.44 -10.63 12.21
CA ALA A 298 -14.29 -11.30 13.20
C ALA A 298 -13.52 -12.48 13.76
N SER A 299 -13.25 -12.48 15.06
CA SER A 299 -12.72 -13.66 15.74
C SER A 299 -13.82 -14.73 15.83
N PRO A 300 -13.53 -16.00 15.53
CA PRO A 300 -14.43 -17.08 15.84
C PRO A 300 -14.57 -17.15 17.38
N SER A 301 -15.65 -16.59 17.92
CA SER A 301 -15.91 -16.66 19.35
C SER A 301 -15.83 -18.12 19.81
N LYS A 302 -15.00 -18.41 20.83
CA LYS A 302 -15.13 -19.63 21.61
C LYS A 302 -16.53 -19.57 22.22
N THR A 303 -17.49 -20.25 21.60
CA THR A 303 -18.87 -20.35 22.08
C THR A 303 -18.90 -21.05 23.42
N GLU A 304 -18.84 -20.29 24.51
CA GLU A 304 -19.46 -20.72 25.75
C GLU A 304 -20.98 -20.63 25.53
N LYS A 305 -21.62 -21.79 25.53
CA LYS A 305 -23.06 -21.92 25.41
C LYS A 305 -23.73 -21.08 26.50
N GLY A 306 -24.37 -19.97 26.14
CA GLY A 306 -25.33 -19.35 27.03
C GLY A 306 -25.34 -17.85 27.30
N LYS A 307 -24.55 -17.01 26.60
CA LYS A 307 -24.72 -15.55 26.68
C LYS A 307 -24.65 -14.94 25.27
N ASN A 308 -25.38 -13.85 25.03
CA ASN A 308 -25.29 -13.05 23.79
C ASN A 308 -23.84 -12.84 23.45
N SER A 309 -23.34 -13.59 22.46
CA SER A 309 -21.93 -13.54 22.07
C SER A 309 -21.69 -12.23 21.28
N GLU A 310 -21.14 -11.22 21.93
CA GLU A 310 -20.45 -10.18 21.22
C GLU A 310 -19.34 -10.85 20.40
N VAL A 311 -19.41 -10.69 19.08
CA VAL A 311 -18.35 -11.18 18.17
C VAL A 311 -17.09 -10.42 18.54
N SER A 312 -16.15 -11.08 19.19
CA SER A 312 -14.86 -10.45 19.48
C SER A 312 -14.19 -10.09 18.15
N ARG A 313 -13.59 -8.91 18.10
CA ARG A 313 -12.93 -8.38 16.92
C ARG A 313 -11.43 -8.33 17.17
N GLU A 314 -10.66 -8.78 16.21
CA GLU A 314 -9.21 -8.78 16.28
C GLU A 314 -8.67 -7.85 15.20
N LEU A 315 -7.69 -7.02 15.58
CA LEU A 315 -7.00 -6.14 14.65
C LEU A 315 -5.73 -6.80 14.15
N TYR A 316 -5.47 -6.64 12.87
CA TYR A 316 -4.25 -7.12 12.21
C TYR A 316 -3.60 -5.98 11.41
N CYS A 317 -2.31 -5.80 11.63
CA CYS A 317 -1.49 -4.98 10.77
C CYS A 317 -0.75 -5.88 9.77
N LYS A 318 -0.69 -5.44 8.51
CA LYS A 318 0.04 -6.17 7.48
C LYS A 318 1.24 -5.35 7.02
N ALA A 319 2.42 -5.97 7.01
CA ALA A 319 3.67 -5.34 6.61
C ALA A 319 4.58 -6.34 5.90
N GLY A 320 5.50 -5.83 5.08
CA GLY A 320 6.44 -6.68 4.35
C GLY A 320 7.63 -5.93 3.78
N GLY A 321 8.52 -6.69 3.17
CA GLY A 321 9.74 -6.19 2.55
C GLY A 321 10.13 -6.96 1.30
N GLY A 322 10.93 -6.35 0.45
CA GLY A 322 11.43 -6.95 -0.79
C GLY A 322 12.65 -7.83 -0.54
N ILE A 323 12.51 -9.13 -0.75
CA ILE A 323 13.57 -10.11 -0.60
C ILE A 323 14.32 -10.27 -1.93
N THR A 324 15.64 -10.21 -1.86
CA THR A 324 16.57 -10.42 -2.98
C THR A 324 17.58 -11.53 -2.67
N SER A 325 18.45 -11.84 -3.62
CA SER A 325 19.55 -12.78 -3.39
C SER A 325 20.55 -12.34 -2.30
N LYS A 326 20.58 -11.04 -1.97
CA LYS A 326 21.47 -10.44 -0.95
C LYS A 326 20.80 -10.20 0.39
N SER A 327 19.49 -10.42 0.51
CA SER A 327 18.75 -10.20 1.75
C SER A 327 19.20 -11.14 2.86
N ASP A 328 19.29 -10.58 4.07
CA ASP A 328 19.56 -11.28 5.34
C ASP A 328 18.26 -11.46 6.12
N CYS A 329 17.96 -12.68 6.53
CA CYS A 329 16.68 -13.04 7.14
C CYS A 329 16.36 -12.22 8.40
N ARG A 330 17.34 -12.05 9.30
CA ARG A 330 17.15 -11.33 10.56
C ARG A 330 16.87 -9.85 10.32
N LYS A 331 17.61 -9.23 9.42
CA LYS A 331 17.42 -7.82 9.07
C LYS A 331 16.06 -7.56 8.43
N GLU A 332 15.65 -8.43 7.50
CA GLU A 332 14.34 -8.30 6.85
C GLU A 332 13.19 -8.50 7.85
N TYR A 333 13.32 -9.44 8.79
CA TYR A 333 12.35 -9.63 9.88
C TYR A 333 12.24 -8.37 10.75
N GLU A 334 13.36 -7.81 11.19
CA GLU A 334 13.39 -6.59 11.99
C GLU A 334 12.79 -5.40 11.24
N GLU A 335 13.06 -5.26 9.93
CA GLU A 335 12.48 -4.23 9.08
C GLU A 335 10.95 -4.37 8.96
N VAL A 336 10.43 -5.60 8.83
CA VAL A 336 8.98 -5.84 8.81
C VAL A 336 8.35 -5.38 10.11
N ILE A 337 8.93 -5.73 11.26
CA ILE A 337 8.42 -5.32 12.58
C ILE A 337 8.43 -3.79 12.73
N GLN A 338 9.50 -3.12 12.30
CA GLN A 338 9.61 -1.67 12.34
C GLN A 338 8.55 -0.95 11.49
N LYS A 339 8.01 -1.61 10.45
CA LYS A 339 6.95 -1.07 9.60
C LYS A 339 5.55 -1.16 10.21
N ILE A 340 5.40 -1.83 11.36
CA ILE A 340 4.12 -2.00 12.05
C ILE A 340 3.94 -0.88 13.08
N TYR A 341 3.45 0.27 12.63
CA TYR A 341 3.19 1.43 13.47
C TYR A 341 1.99 2.23 12.96
N LEU A 342 1.42 3.06 13.83
CA LEU A 342 0.42 4.05 13.43
C LEU A 342 1.11 5.40 13.19
N PRO A 343 0.91 6.05 12.04
CA PRO A 343 1.49 7.37 11.76
C PRO A 343 0.67 8.49 12.43
N ILE A 344 0.52 8.41 13.74
CA ILE A 344 -0.17 9.38 14.58
C ILE A 344 0.88 10.20 15.30
N GLN A 345 0.71 11.54 15.34
CA GLN A 345 1.60 12.40 16.13
C GLN A 345 1.39 12.16 17.62
N ALA A 346 2.44 11.82 18.34
CA ALA A 346 2.41 11.88 19.79
C ALA A 346 2.12 13.32 20.24
N ASN A 347 1.22 13.50 21.22
CA ASN A 347 1.02 14.82 21.82
C ASN A 347 2.33 15.27 22.49
N PRO A 348 2.80 16.51 22.30
CA PRO A 348 4.02 17.00 22.94
C PRO A 348 3.93 17.22 24.45
N SER A 349 2.95 16.68 25.14
CA SER A 349 2.64 16.95 26.56
C SER A 349 2.84 15.76 27.49
N SER A 350 3.89 14.95 27.32
CA SER A 350 4.26 13.92 28.29
C SER A 350 5.77 13.87 28.59
N GLU A 351 6.42 15.03 28.57
CA GLU A 351 7.69 15.20 29.29
C GLU A 351 7.41 16.07 30.53
N TYR A 352 7.10 15.39 31.63
CA TYR A 352 7.36 15.89 33.00
C TYR A 352 7.72 14.68 33.89
#